data_fa267e7ff90305614206f6d514269f33
#
_entry.id   fa267e7ff90305614206f6d514269f33
#
_cell.length_a   1.000
_cell.length_b   1.000
_cell.length_c   1.000
_cell.angle_alpha   90.00
_cell.angle_beta   90.00
_cell.angle_gamma   90.00
#
_symmetry.space_group_name_H-M   'P 1'
#
loop_
_entity.id
_entity.type
_entity.pdbx_description
1 polymer ?
#
loop_
_entity_poly.entity_id
_entity_poly.type
_entity_poly.pdbx_seq_one_letter_code
_entity_poly.pdbx_strand_id
1 'polypeptide(L)'
;MHMLEVKDIYKKYGKTIVLDGVSFSMDKGETKVIIGPSGTGKSTLLRCINQLSPPDKGRVWLEGVEVTDKKTNINEIRQKIGFVFQEFNLFNHLTAIKNVSIGLEKVKNMEKEEAIKKAKEELKRVGLEKQADQYPAQLSGGQKQRVGIARALAMDPLIILFDEPTSALDPELIGDVLEVMKSIAGEVSMLVVTHEMGFARNVADEIIFMEHGKIVEKGTPSHMFKNPKIKRTKEFLGKISSLYGEE
;
A
#
# COMPACT_ATOMS: atom_id res chain seq x y z
N MET A 1 -4.19 -10.50 -19.27
CA MET A 1 -4.03 -11.21 -17.98
C MET A 1 -3.71 -10.14 -16.96
N HIS A 2 -4.51 -9.99 -15.91
CA HIS A 2 -4.26 -8.97 -14.88
C HIS A 2 -2.99 -9.30 -14.09
N MET A 3 -2.27 -8.26 -13.66
CA MET A 3 -1.08 -8.39 -12.81
C MET A 3 -1.46 -8.91 -11.41
N LEU A 4 -2.53 -8.35 -10.81
CA LEU A 4 -3.12 -8.83 -9.56
C LEU A 4 -4.60 -9.16 -9.79
N GLU A 5 -5.04 -10.32 -9.32
CA GLU A 5 -6.45 -10.73 -9.34
C GLU A 5 -6.87 -11.19 -7.95
N VAL A 6 -7.94 -10.62 -7.44
CA VAL A 6 -8.53 -10.92 -6.12
C VAL A 6 -9.96 -11.40 -6.36
N LYS A 7 -10.29 -12.63 -5.95
CA LYS A 7 -11.61 -13.24 -6.16
C LYS A 7 -12.21 -13.76 -4.88
N ASP A 8 -13.41 -13.26 -4.59
CA ASP A 8 -14.31 -13.74 -3.54
C ASP A 8 -13.62 -13.90 -2.17
N ILE A 9 -12.86 -12.88 -1.75
CA ILE A 9 -12.13 -12.91 -0.49
C ILE A 9 -13.10 -12.73 0.67
N TYR A 10 -13.11 -13.74 1.55
CA TYR A 10 -13.83 -13.74 2.83
C TYR A 10 -12.84 -13.83 3.98
N LYS A 11 -13.08 -13.04 5.03
CA LYS A 11 -12.29 -13.08 6.26
C LYS A 11 -13.16 -12.79 7.47
N LYS A 12 -13.00 -13.61 8.52
CA LYS A 12 -13.63 -13.38 9.83
C LYS A 12 -12.62 -13.48 10.95
N TYR A 13 -12.90 -12.77 12.04
CA TYR A 13 -12.21 -12.93 13.30
C TYR A 13 -13.23 -13.29 14.38
N GLY A 14 -13.15 -14.52 14.89
CA GLY A 14 -14.21 -15.06 15.73
C GLY A 14 -15.56 -15.09 15.01
N LYS A 15 -16.54 -14.35 15.54
CA LYS A 15 -17.89 -14.22 14.93
C LYS A 15 -18.03 -13.03 13.98
N THR A 16 -17.06 -12.13 13.93
CA THR A 16 -17.12 -10.88 13.15
C THR A 16 -16.64 -11.13 11.73
N ILE A 17 -17.50 -10.91 10.75
CA ILE A 17 -17.14 -10.92 9.32
C ILE A 17 -16.49 -9.57 9.03
N VAL A 18 -15.24 -9.61 8.51
CA VAL A 18 -14.44 -8.42 8.18
C VAL A 18 -14.35 -8.22 6.66
N LEU A 19 -14.29 -9.31 5.88
CA LEU A 19 -14.39 -9.27 4.42
C LEU A 19 -15.47 -10.26 3.98
N ASP A 20 -16.31 -9.84 3.05
CA ASP A 20 -17.50 -10.55 2.60
C ASP A 20 -17.61 -10.55 1.06
N GLY A 21 -16.80 -11.40 0.41
CA GLY A 21 -16.82 -11.60 -1.05
C GLY A 21 -16.16 -10.48 -1.85
N VAL A 22 -15.02 -9.97 -1.39
CA VAL A 22 -14.30 -8.88 -2.09
C VAL A 22 -13.61 -9.41 -3.34
N SER A 23 -13.90 -8.79 -4.50
CA SER A 23 -13.33 -9.15 -5.80
C SER A 23 -12.96 -7.92 -6.62
N PHE A 24 -11.72 -7.86 -7.14
CA PHE A 24 -11.24 -6.85 -8.07
C PHE A 24 -9.98 -7.35 -8.77
N SER A 25 -9.53 -6.63 -9.80
CA SER A 25 -8.27 -6.91 -10.49
C SER A 25 -7.49 -5.62 -10.69
N MET A 26 -6.19 -5.74 -10.96
CA MET A 26 -5.30 -4.64 -11.31
C MET A 26 -4.40 -5.02 -12.48
N ASP A 27 -4.13 -4.06 -13.34
CA ASP A 27 -3.15 -4.19 -14.40
C ASP A 27 -1.77 -3.63 -13.97
N LYS A 28 -0.75 -3.95 -14.74
CA LYS A 28 0.62 -3.50 -14.44
C LYS A 28 0.74 -1.98 -14.57
N GLY A 29 1.38 -1.35 -13.61
CA GLY A 29 1.56 0.12 -13.55
C GLY A 29 0.34 0.88 -13.03
N GLU A 30 -0.78 0.19 -12.76
CA GLU A 30 -2.02 0.80 -12.30
C GLU A 30 -1.93 1.18 -10.82
N THR A 31 -2.50 2.32 -10.45
CA THR A 31 -2.69 2.76 -9.07
C THR A 31 -4.17 2.65 -8.71
N LYS A 32 -4.49 1.75 -7.77
CA LYS A 32 -5.84 1.68 -7.19
C LYS A 32 -5.84 2.18 -5.76
N VAL A 33 -6.83 3.00 -5.44
CA VAL A 33 -7.00 3.55 -4.09
C VAL A 33 -8.27 2.99 -3.46
N ILE A 34 -8.14 2.44 -2.26
CA ILE A 34 -9.25 1.94 -1.46
C ILE A 34 -9.60 2.97 -0.41
N ILE A 35 -10.84 3.45 -0.43
CA ILE A 35 -11.40 4.39 0.53
C ILE A 35 -12.57 3.75 1.30
N GLY A 36 -12.94 4.34 2.42
CA GLY A 36 -14.09 3.90 3.23
C GLY A 36 -13.90 4.14 4.72
N PRO A 37 -14.95 4.00 5.54
CA PRO A 37 -14.87 4.20 6.98
C PRO A 37 -13.81 3.32 7.66
N SER A 38 -13.33 3.73 8.83
CA SER A 38 -12.42 2.90 9.62
C SER A 38 -13.09 1.60 10.05
N GLY A 39 -12.32 0.51 10.16
CA GLY A 39 -12.82 -0.80 10.55
C GLY A 39 -13.60 -1.58 9.48
N THR A 40 -13.66 -1.11 8.23
CA THR A 40 -14.39 -1.79 7.13
C THR A 40 -13.62 -2.91 6.44
N GLY A 41 -12.41 -3.26 6.92
CA GLY A 41 -11.64 -4.39 6.40
C GLY A 41 -10.55 -4.04 5.39
N LYS A 42 -10.31 -2.74 5.09
CA LYS A 42 -9.31 -2.30 4.09
C LYS A 42 -7.91 -2.85 4.35
N SER A 43 -7.36 -2.64 5.54
CA SER A 43 -6.05 -3.17 5.95
C SER A 43 -6.03 -4.70 6.00
N THR A 44 -7.14 -5.32 6.39
CA THR A 44 -7.28 -6.78 6.37
C THR A 44 -7.20 -7.33 4.94
N LEU A 45 -7.79 -6.63 3.97
CA LEU A 45 -7.71 -7.00 2.56
C LEU A 45 -6.25 -6.98 2.06
N LEU A 46 -5.48 -5.92 2.35
CA LEU A 46 -4.05 -5.86 2.00
C LEU A 46 -3.28 -7.03 2.63
N ARG A 47 -3.56 -7.34 3.90
CA ARG A 47 -2.93 -8.47 4.61
C ARG A 47 -3.36 -9.83 4.08
N CYS A 48 -4.56 -9.96 3.51
CA CYS A 48 -4.98 -11.17 2.81
C CYS A 48 -4.22 -11.36 1.49
N ILE A 49 -3.99 -10.28 0.74
CA ILE A 49 -3.27 -10.31 -0.55
C ILE A 49 -1.84 -10.84 -0.37
N ASN A 50 -1.09 -10.35 0.63
CA ASN A 50 0.29 -10.78 0.87
C ASN A 50 0.40 -11.95 1.86
N GLN A 51 -0.73 -12.58 2.23
CA GLN A 51 -0.81 -13.71 3.15
C GLN A 51 -0.24 -13.46 4.56
N LEU A 52 -0.14 -12.20 5.01
CA LEU A 52 0.12 -11.88 6.43
C LEU A 52 -1.06 -12.30 7.32
N SER A 53 -2.27 -12.24 6.78
CA SER A 53 -3.49 -12.78 7.36
C SER A 53 -4.26 -13.53 6.26
N PRO A 54 -4.01 -14.83 6.05
CA PRO A 54 -4.64 -15.60 4.98
C PRO A 54 -6.17 -15.47 5.00
N PRO A 55 -6.83 -15.36 3.82
CA PRO A 55 -8.27 -15.33 3.76
C PRO A 55 -8.87 -16.69 4.20
N ASP A 56 -10.10 -16.69 4.69
CA ASP A 56 -10.81 -17.93 5.05
C ASP A 56 -11.39 -18.63 3.81
N LYS A 57 -11.73 -17.82 2.77
CA LYS A 57 -12.17 -18.27 1.45
C LYS A 57 -11.74 -17.28 0.39
N GLY A 58 -11.77 -17.70 -0.86
CA GLY A 58 -11.40 -16.91 -2.02
C GLY A 58 -9.96 -17.16 -2.45
N ARG A 59 -9.55 -16.47 -3.50
CA ARG A 59 -8.24 -16.68 -4.13
C ARG A 59 -7.61 -15.36 -4.56
N VAL A 60 -6.29 -15.34 -4.54
CA VAL A 60 -5.47 -14.22 -5.01
C VAL A 60 -4.45 -14.76 -6.02
N TRP A 61 -4.29 -14.08 -7.14
CA TRP A 61 -3.23 -14.36 -8.13
C TRP A 61 -2.37 -13.13 -8.34
N LEU A 62 -1.07 -13.36 -8.45
CA LEU A 62 -0.07 -12.37 -8.83
C LEU A 62 0.68 -12.89 -10.06
N GLU A 63 0.58 -12.18 -11.19
CA GLU A 63 1.12 -12.62 -12.49
C GLU A 63 0.78 -14.08 -12.84
N GLY A 64 -0.47 -14.49 -12.58
CA GLY A 64 -0.98 -15.84 -12.87
C GLY A 64 -0.58 -16.91 -11.86
N VAL A 65 0.25 -16.58 -10.87
CA VAL A 65 0.58 -17.50 -9.77
C VAL A 65 -0.44 -17.34 -8.66
N GLU A 66 -1.12 -18.42 -8.27
CA GLU A 66 -2.08 -18.40 -7.16
C GLU A 66 -1.34 -18.25 -5.82
N VAL A 67 -1.43 -17.06 -5.23
CA VAL A 67 -0.81 -16.71 -3.94
C VAL A 67 -1.41 -17.49 -2.78
N THR A 68 -2.71 -17.82 -2.88
CA THR A 68 -3.48 -18.52 -1.86
C THR A 68 -3.36 -20.05 -1.91
N ASP A 69 -2.72 -20.60 -2.92
CA ASP A 69 -2.45 -22.05 -2.98
C ASP A 69 -1.41 -22.42 -1.91
N LYS A 70 -1.73 -23.45 -1.11
CA LYS A 70 -0.84 -23.99 -0.06
C LYS A 70 0.49 -24.52 -0.60
N LYS A 71 0.57 -24.82 -1.89
CA LYS A 71 1.80 -25.27 -2.56
C LYS A 71 2.69 -24.13 -3.00
N THR A 72 2.16 -22.89 -3.05
CA THR A 72 2.93 -21.72 -3.46
C THR A 72 3.94 -21.34 -2.38
N ASN A 73 5.19 -21.12 -2.78
CA ASN A 73 6.21 -20.58 -1.88
C ASN A 73 5.90 -19.10 -1.58
N ILE A 74 5.26 -18.86 -0.45
CA ILE A 74 4.84 -17.49 -0.06
C ILE A 74 6.02 -16.54 0.12
N ASN A 75 7.21 -17.02 0.45
CA ASN A 75 8.38 -16.17 0.60
C ASN A 75 8.86 -15.61 -0.75
N GLU A 76 8.75 -16.38 -1.83
CA GLU A 76 9.04 -15.90 -3.20
C GLU A 76 8.00 -14.87 -3.65
N ILE A 77 6.73 -15.08 -3.32
CA ILE A 77 5.66 -14.12 -3.62
C ILE A 77 5.89 -12.80 -2.87
N ARG A 78 6.21 -12.86 -1.57
CA ARG A 78 6.45 -11.67 -0.75
C ARG A 78 7.65 -10.83 -1.21
N GLN A 79 8.62 -11.42 -1.90
CA GLN A 79 9.71 -10.66 -2.52
C GLN A 79 9.21 -9.76 -3.67
N LYS A 80 8.10 -10.14 -4.31
CA LYS A 80 7.47 -9.39 -5.41
C LYS A 80 6.40 -8.39 -4.94
N ILE A 81 6.07 -8.39 -3.65
CA ILE A 81 5.07 -7.52 -3.05
C ILE A 81 5.74 -6.63 -2.00
N GLY A 82 5.90 -5.34 -2.30
CA GLY A 82 6.27 -4.36 -1.29
C GLY A 82 5.09 -4.12 -0.33
N PHE A 83 5.38 -3.89 0.95
CA PHE A 83 4.36 -3.53 1.94
C PHE A 83 4.85 -2.34 2.77
N VAL A 84 4.08 -1.25 2.74
CA VAL A 84 4.33 -0.04 3.53
C VAL A 84 3.24 0.05 4.59
N PHE A 85 3.65 -0.02 5.85
CA PHE A 85 2.77 -0.07 7.01
C PHE A 85 2.44 1.33 7.53
N GLN A 86 1.35 1.45 8.26
CA GLN A 86 0.95 2.63 8.98
C GLN A 86 1.98 3.07 10.03
N GLU A 87 2.58 2.13 10.77
CA GLU A 87 3.54 2.38 11.88
C GLU A 87 5.00 2.23 11.45
N PHE A 88 5.35 2.58 10.21
CA PHE A 88 6.72 2.54 9.64
C PHE A 88 7.42 1.17 9.69
N ASN A 89 7.35 0.45 10.80
CA ASN A 89 7.95 -0.87 11.06
C ASN A 89 9.43 -0.97 10.65
N LEU A 90 10.20 0.06 11.03
CA LEU A 90 11.65 0.08 10.85
C LEU A 90 12.34 -0.72 11.96
N PHE A 91 13.46 -1.32 11.64
CA PHE A 91 14.35 -1.95 12.62
C PHE A 91 15.09 -0.84 13.39
N ASN A 92 14.74 -0.62 14.65
CA ASN A 92 15.25 0.48 15.45
C ASN A 92 16.76 0.43 15.71
N HIS A 93 17.35 -0.75 15.66
CA HIS A 93 18.79 -1.01 15.83
C HIS A 93 19.61 -0.90 14.55
N LEU A 94 18.95 -0.59 13.42
CA LEU A 94 19.57 -0.41 12.11
C LEU A 94 19.43 1.03 11.65
N THR A 95 20.43 1.54 10.95
CA THR A 95 20.37 2.85 10.27
C THR A 95 19.38 2.81 9.11
N ALA A 96 19.03 3.98 8.53
CA ALA A 96 18.13 4.06 7.38
C ALA A 96 18.64 3.20 6.21
N ILE A 97 19.91 3.33 5.86
CA ILE A 97 20.52 2.53 4.76
C ILE A 97 20.48 1.04 5.06
N LYS A 98 20.69 0.64 6.31
CA LYS A 98 20.63 -0.77 6.70
C LYS A 98 19.18 -1.30 6.73
N ASN A 99 18.20 -0.48 7.07
CA ASN A 99 16.78 -0.84 6.94
C ASN A 99 16.40 -1.12 5.48
N VAL A 100 16.98 -0.40 4.52
CA VAL A 100 16.72 -0.61 3.09
C VAL A 100 17.54 -1.80 2.55
N SER A 101 18.82 -1.94 2.92
CA SER A 101 19.71 -2.98 2.35
C SER A 101 19.46 -4.38 2.89
N ILE A 102 18.92 -4.53 4.12
CA ILE A 102 18.83 -5.84 4.79
C ILE A 102 18.03 -6.88 4.00
N GLY A 103 16.96 -6.47 3.33
CA GLY A 103 16.15 -7.36 2.47
C GLY A 103 16.96 -7.86 1.27
N LEU A 104 17.76 -6.99 0.67
CA LEU A 104 18.64 -7.34 -0.45
C LEU A 104 19.71 -8.36 -0.03
N GLU A 105 20.35 -8.11 1.11
CA GLU A 105 21.41 -8.97 1.65
C GLU A 105 20.86 -10.34 2.10
N LYS A 106 19.75 -10.36 2.84
CA LYS A 106 19.27 -11.57 3.53
C LYS A 106 18.23 -12.37 2.75
N VAL A 107 17.53 -11.75 1.83
CA VAL A 107 16.44 -12.40 1.08
C VAL A 107 16.81 -12.61 -0.38
N LYS A 108 17.42 -11.59 -1.02
CA LYS A 108 17.92 -11.70 -2.40
C LYS A 108 19.35 -12.28 -2.48
N ASN A 109 20.02 -12.49 -1.34
CA ASN A 109 21.43 -12.94 -1.28
C ASN A 109 22.39 -12.05 -2.10
N MET A 110 22.09 -10.76 -2.17
CA MET A 110 22.90 -9.78 -2.87
C MET A 110 24.18 -9.49 -2.07
N GLU A 111 25.31 -9.30 -2.75
CA GLU A 111 26.55 -8.89 -2.11
C GLU A 111 26.38 -7.57 -1.36
N LYS A 112 27.00 -7.45 -0.18
CA LYS A 112 26.80 -6.34 0.75
C LYS A 112 27.07 -4.97 0.12
N GLU A 113 28.11 -4.85 -0.69
CA GLU A 113 28.46 -3.57 -1.33
C GLU A 113 27.43 -3.18 -2.37
N GLU A 114 26.94 -4.13 -3.16
CA GLU A 114 25.88 -3.94 -4.14
C GLU A 114 24.54 -3.58 -3.46
N ALA A 115 24.17 -4.29 -2.38
CA ALA A 115 22.98 -4.00 -1.60
C ALA A 115 22.99 -2.59 -1.01
N ILE A 116 24.15 -2.14 -0.50
CA ILE A 116 24.32 -0.77 0.02
C ILE A 116 24.23 0.26 -1.11
N LYS A 117 24.82 0.01 -2.27
CA LYS A 117 24.74 0.90 -3.43
C LYS A 117 23.28 1.09 -3.83
N LYS A 118 22.51 0.01 -4.01
CA LYS A 118 21.09 0.05 -4.34
C LYS A 118 20.27 0.76 -3.25
N ALA A 119 20.55 0.49 -1.98
CA ALA A 119 19.89 1.16 -0.87
C ALA A 119 20.13 2.68 -0.87
N LYS A 120 21.34 3.15 -1.22
CA LYS A 120 21.64 4.58 -1.38
C LYS A 120 20.84 5.20 -2.53
N GLU A 121 20.71 4.51 -3.65
CA GLU A 121 19.92 4.95 -4.81
C GLU A 121 18.45 5.13 -4.42
N GLU A 122 17.86 4.18 -3.71
CA GLU A 122 16.47 4.28 -3.27
C GLU A 122 16.27 5.35 -2.17
N LEU A 123 17.21 5.51 -1.24
CA LEU A 123 17.16 6.61 -0.26
C LEU A 123 17.25 7.98 -0.95
N LYS A 124 18.08 8.13 -1.97
CA LYS A 124 18.15 9.35 -2.77
C LYS A 124 16.83 9.60 -3.50
N ARG A 125 16.21 8.56 -4.06
CA ARG A 125 14.92 8.63 -4.75
C ARG A 125 13.80 9.17 -3.85
N VAL A 126 13.82 8.83 -2.56
CA VAL A 126 12.86 9.35 -1.56
C VAL A 126 13.36 10.60 -0.83
N GLY A 127 14.46 11.26 -1.29
CA GLY A 127 14.99 12.49 -0.74
C GLY A 127 15.68 12.35 0.62
N LEU A 128 16.24 11.17 0.94
CA LEU A 128 16.87 10.87 2.23
C LEU A 128 18.35 10.51 2.14
N GLU A 129 19.05 10.96 1.11
CA GLU A 129 20.48 10.67 0.93
C GLU A 129 21.32 11.10 2.15
N LYS A 130 21.03 12.28 2.72
CA LYS A 130 21.75 12.82 3.88
C LYS A 130 21.44 12.10 5.20
N GLN A 131 20.32 11.38 5.27
CA GLN A 131 19.85 10.65 6.45
C GLN A 131 20.24 9.17 6.43
N ALA A 132 21.04 8.72 5.44
CA ALA A 132 21.36 7.30 5.23
C ALA A 132 21.91 6.61 6.50
N ASP A 133 22.75 7.29 7.24
CA ASP A 133 23.43 6.75 8.44
C ASP A 133 22.68 7.02 9.75
N GLN A 134 21.52 7.68 9.69
CA GLN A 134 20.69 7.95 10.88
C GLN A 134 19.87 6.73 11.30
N TYR A 135 19.72 6.57 12.61
CA TYR A 135 18.81 5.58 13.20
C TYR A 135 17.36 6.09 13.21
N PRO A 136 16.35 5.20 13.26
CA PRO A 136 14.95 5.62 13.30
C PRO A 136 14.61 6.63 14.40
N ALA A 137 15.27 6.57 15.55
CA ALA A 137 15.08 7.53 16.63
C ALA A 137 15.49 8.98 16.28
N GLN A 138 16.34 9.15 15.25
CA GLN A 138 16.84 10.45 14.79
C GLN A 138 16.04 11.01 13.61
N LEU A 139 15.09 10.25 13.09
CA LEU A 139 14.28 10.59 11.92
C LEU A 139 12.90 11.11 12.34
N SER A 140 12.38 12.11 11.60
CA SER A 140 10.98 12.51 11.71
C SER A 140 10.03 11.39 11.25
N GLY A 141 8.73 11.49 11.57
CA GLY A 141 7.71 10.54 11.11
C GLY A 141 7.69 10.39 9.59
N GLY A 142 7.67 11.49 8.85
CA GLY A 142 7.71 11.48 7.39
C GLY A 142 8.99 10.88 6.82
N GLN A 143 10.15 11.13 7.47
CA GLN A 143 11.42 10.48 7.08
C GLN A 143 11.38 8.97 7.33
N LYS A 144 10.85 8.51 8.47
CA LYS A 144 10.68 7.07 8.74
C LYS A 144 9.80 6.41 7.69
N GLN A 145 8.71 7.05 7.31
CA GLN A 145 7.81 6.53 6.28
C GLN A 145 8.49 6.44 4.92
N ARG A 146 9.23 7.47 4.54
CA ARG A 146 10.01 7.46 3.28
C ARG A 146 11.12 6.39 3.28
N VAL A 147 11.77 6.09 4.42
CA VAL A 147 12.66 4.91 4.55
C VAL A 147 11.88 3.61 4.33
N GLY A 148 10.65 3.49 4.86
CA GLY A 148 9.77 2.35 4.62
C GLY A 148 9.42 2.15 3.14
N ILE A 149 9.16 3.25 2.43
CA ILE A 149 8.92 3.24 0.98
C ILE A 149 10.20 2.81 0.22
N ALA A 150 11.35 3.40 0.55
CA ALA A 150 12.64 3.03 -0.07
C ALA A 150 12.97 1.55 0.15
N ARG A 151 12.70 1.01 1.35
CA ARG A 151 12.86 -0.42 1.65
C ARG A 151 11.98 -1.30 0.77
N ALA A 152 10.73 -0.89 0.52
CA ALA A 152 9.84 -1.62 -0.37
C ALA A 152 10.30 -1.56 -1.83
N LEU A 153 10.71 -0.38 -2.32
CA LEU A 153 11.20 -0.15 -3.68
C LEU A 153 12.49 -0.93 -3.97
N ALA A 154 13.42 -1.00 -3.01
CA ALA A 154 14.70 -1.69 -3.17
C ALA A 154 14.57 -3.16 -3.56
N MET A 155 13.44 -3.79 -3.22
CA MET A 155 13.14 -5.19 -3.58
C MET A 155 12.68 -5.36 -5.03
N ASP A 156 12.57 -4.30 -5.85
CA ASP A 156 12.00 -4.30 -7.21
C ASP A 156 10.64 -5.01 -7.26
N PRO A 157 9.66 -4.54 -6.47
CA PRO A 157 8.38 -5.23 -6.37
C PRO A 157 7.52 -5.05 -7.63
N LEU A 158 6.66 -6.02 -7.92
CA LEU A 158 5.62 -5.90 -8.95
C LEU A 158 4.50 -4.96 -8.51
N ILE A 159 4.23 -4.93 -7.21
CA ILE A 159 3.20 -4.10 -6.58
C ILE A 159 3.66 -3.67 -5.19
N ILE A 160 3.29 -2.46 -4.79
CA ILE A 160 3.42 -2.00 -3.40
C ILE A 160 2.01 -1.83 -2.82
N LEU A 161 1.80 -2.45 -1.66
CA LEU A 161 0.61 -2.31 -0.84
C LEU A 161 0.87 -1.25 0.24
N PHE A 162 0.09 -0.17 0.25
CA PHE A 162 0.20 0.91 1.22
C PHE A 162 -1.00 0.84 2.19
N ASP A 163 -0.73 0.60 3.46
CA ASP A 163 -1.74 0.52 4.53
C ASP A 163 -1.73 1.81 5.34
N GLU A 164 -2.55 2.79 4.93
CA GLU A 164 -2.69 4.12 5.56
C GLU A 164 -1.34 4.82 5.84
N PRO A 165 -0.51 5.06 4.81
CA PRO A 165 0.90 5.47 4.96
C PRO A 165 1.11 6.84 5.61
N THR A 166 0.06 7.65 5.77
CA THR A 166 0.12 9.01 6.32
C THR A 166 -0.57 9.17 7.67
N SER A 167 -1.34 8.17 8.11
CA SER A 167 -2.21 8.30 9.30
C SER A 167 -1.48 8.44 10.64
N ALA A 168 -0.19 8.05 10.71
CA ALA A 168 0.66 8.20 11.88
C ALA A 168 1.57 9.46 11.79
N LEU A 169 1.32 10.37 10.84
CA LEU A 169 2.13 11.56 10.61
C LEU A 169 1.44 12.82 11.07
N ASP A 170 2.26 13.80 11.50
CA ASP A 170 1.81 15.16 11.65
C ASP A 170 1.40 15.75 10.29
N PRO A 171 0.36 16.60 10.22
CA PRO A 171 -0.15 17.15 8.95
C PRO A 171 0.91 17.82 8.08
N GLU A 172 1.90 18.47 8.68
CA GLU A 172 3.00 19.14 7.97
C GLU A 172 3.91 18.17 7.20
N LEU A 173 3.95 16.89 7.61
CA LEU A 173 4.82 15.86 7.03
C LEU A 173 4.13 14.99 5.98
N ILE A 174 2.81 15.11 5.84
CA ILE A 174 2.01 14.30 4.91
C ILE A 174 2.42 14.59 3.46
N GLY A 175 2.59 15.86 3.13
CA GLY A 175 2.90 16.31 1.76
C GLY A 175 4.13 15.63 1.17
N ASP A 176 5.23 15.57 1.92
CA ASP A 176 6.48 14.94 1.49
C ASP A 176 6.31 13.45 1.13
N VAL A 177 5.50 12.71 1.90
CA VAL A 177 5.25 11.28 1.66
C VAL A 177 4.37 11.09 0.43
N LEU A 178 3.33 11.92 0.27
CA LEU A 178 2.44 11.86 -0.90
C LEU A 178 3.17 12.22 -2.20
N GLU A 179 4.09 13.19 -2.18
CA GLU A 179 4.90 13.52 -3.36
C GLU A 179 5.83 12.37 -3.76
N VAL A 180 6.43 11.66 -2.81
CA VAL A 180 7.19 10.42 -3.10
C VAL A 180 6.28 9.37 -3.73
N MET A 181 5.10 9.11 -3.15
CA MET A 181 4.15 8.14 -3.71
C MET A 181 3.69 8.53 -5.11
N LYS A 182 3.45 9.82 -5.36
CA LYS A 182 3.10 10.34 -6.67
C LYS A 182 4.24 10.16 -7.69
N SER A 183 5.50 10.36 -7.27
CA SER A 183 6.66 10.22 -8.16
C SER A 183 6.91 8.81 -8.66
N ILE A 184 6.42 7.78 -7.93
CA ILE A 184 6.54 6.36 -8.31
C ILE A 184 5.30 5.80 -9.01
N ALA A 185 4.22 6.59 -9.10
CA ALA A 185 3.00 6.18 -9.79
C ALA A 185 3.28 5.97 -11.28
N GLY A 186 2.73 4.90 -11.84
CA GLY A 186 2.97 4.48 -13.23
C GLY A 186 4.26 3.67 -13.45
N GLU A 187 5.28 3.79 -12.56
CA GLU A 187 6.45 2.92 -12.62
C GLU A 187 6.21 1.59 -11.90
N VAL A 188 5.60 1.67 -10.71
CA VAL A 188 5.27 0.51 -9.88
C VAL A 188 3.75 0.50 -9.65
N SER A 189 3.14 -0.67 -9.76
CA SER A 189 1.73 -0.82 -9.42
C SER A 189 1.51 -0.55 -7.94
N MET A 190 0.46 0.18 -7.60
CA MET A 190 0.17 0.55 -6.20
C MET A 190 -1.27 0.23 -5.83
N LEU A 191 -1.45 -0.46 -4.70
CA LEU A 191 -2.75 -0.58 -4.05
C LEU A 191 -2.69 0.16 -2.71
N VAL A 192 -3.41 1.26 -2.62
CA VAL A 192 -3.26 2.24 -1.53
C VAL A 192 -4.55 2.32 -0.72
N VAL A 193 -4.48 2.02 0.56
CA VAL A 193 -5.53 2.36 1.53
C VAL A 193 -5.18 3.72 2.12
N THR A 194 -6.05 4.71 1.96
CA THR A 194 -5.79 6.06 2.48
C THR A 194 -7.07 6.85 2.76
N HIS A 195 -6.95 7.88 3.59
CA HIS A 195 -7.94 8.93 3.81
C HIS A 195 -7.59 10.23 3.07
N GLU A 196 -6.48 10.28 2.35
CA GLU A 196 -6.02 11.43 1.58
C GLU A 196 -6.78 11.55 0.25
N MET A 197 -7.90 12.26 0.26
CA MET A 197 -8.78 12.35 -0.93
C MET A 197 -8.12 13.12 -2.09
N GLY A 198 -7.28 14.12 -1.78
CA GLY A 198 -6.50 14.83 -2.79
C GLY A 198 -5.54 13.90 -3.54
N PHE A 199 -4.87 12.98 -2.83
CA PHE A 199 -4.05 11.94 -3.45
C PHE A 199 -4.90 11.01 -4.31
N ALA A 200 -6.00 10.48 -3.77
CA ALA A 200 -6.90 9.58 -4.49
C ALA A 200 -7.43 10.22 -5.79
N ARG A 201 -7.78 11.51 -5.75
CA ARG A 201 -8.28 12.25 -6.92
C ARG A 201 -7.25 12.43 -8.02
N ASN A 202 -5.98 12.67 -7.65
CA ASN A 202 -4.93 13.09 -8.59
C ASN A 202 -4.06 11.93 -9.09
N VAL A 203 -3.99 10.81 -8.38
CA VAL A 203 -3.02 9.73 -8.64
C VAL A 203 -3.70 8.39 -8.99
N ALA A 204 -4.92 8.15 -8.51
CA ALA A 204 -5.59 6.89 -8.76
C ALA A 204 -6.09 6.75 -10.20
N ASP A 205 -5.91 5.57 -10.80
CA ASP A 205 -6.61 5.16 -12.02
C ASP A 205 -8.02 4.68 -11.70
N GLU A 206 -8.18 3.96 -10.58
CA GLU A 206 -9.49 3.52 -10.07
C GLU A 206 -9.55 3.70 -8.55
N ILE A 207 -10.71 4.15 -8.07
CA ILE A 207 -11.03 4.24 -6.64
C ILE A 207 -12.05 3.15 -6.30
N ILE A 208 -11.80 2.43 -5.21
CA ILE A 208 -12.67 1.39 -4.67
C ILE A 208 -13.21 1.87 -3.33
N PHE A 209 -14.52 2.08 -3.23
CA PHE A 209 -15.17 2.38 -1.96
C PHE A 209 -15.61 1.09 -1.26
N MET A 210 -15.09 0.88 -0.06
CA MET A 210 -15.40 -0.29 0.78
C MET A 210 -16.18 0.10 2.03
N GLU A 211 -17.23 -0.67 2.32
CA GLU A 211 -17.99 -0.57 3.57
C GLU A 211 -18.54 -1.95 3.97
N HIS A 212 -18.58 -2.23 5.27
CA HIS A 212 -19.06 -3.52 5.82
C HIS A 212 -18.44 -4.75 5.16
N GLY A 213 -17.13 -4.70 4.89
CA GLY A 213 -16.38 -5.81 4.28
C GLY A 213 -16.65 -6.04 2.80
N LYS A 214 -17.37 -5.16 2.12
CA LYS A 214 -17.75 -5.28 0.69
C LYS A 214 -17.27 -4.10 -0.11
N ILE A 215 -17.05 -4.31 -1.41
CA ILE A 215 -16.95 -3.21 -2.37
C ILE A 215 -18.37 -2.71 -2.63
N VAL A 216 -18.61 -1.44 -2.31
CA VAL A 216 -19.90 -0.76 -2.54
C VAL A 216 -19.93 -0.17 -3.94
N GLU A 217 -18.86 0.51 -4.34
CA GLU A 217 -18.73 1.14 -5.65
C GLU A 217 -17.26 1.22 -6.04
N LYS A 218 -16.99 1.18 -7.35
CA LYS A 218 -15.65 1.44 -7.91
C LYS A 218 -15.75 2.19 -9.21
N GLY A 219 -14.74 2.99 -9.51
CA GLY A 219 -14.70 3.76 -10.75
C GLY A 219 -13.52 4.72 -10.79
N THR A 220 -13.41 5.44 -11.91
CA THR A 220 -12.39 6.50 -12.05
C THR A 220 -12.58 7.61 -11.01
N PRO A 221 -11.52 8.35 -10.66
CA PRO A 221 -11.66 9.50 -9.75
C PRO A 221 -12.75 10.48 -10.16
N SER A 222 -12.84 10.79 -11.47
CA SER A 222 -13.90 11.69 -11.98
C SER A 222 -15.29 11.16 -11.72
N HIS A 223 -15.52 9.85 -11.91
CA HIS A 223 -16.81 9.22 -11.58
C HIS A 223 -17.10 9.30 -10.09
N MET A 224 -16.17 8.85 -9.26
CA MET A 224 -16.36 8.74 -7.81
C MET A 224 -16.59 10.10 -7.13
N PHE A 225 -15.83 11.13 -7.50
CA PHE A 225 -15.96 12.45 -6.86
C PHE A 225 -17.05 13.36 -7.45
N LYS A 226 -17.37 13.22 -8.75
CA LYS A 226 -18.36 14.10 -9.39
C LYS A 226 -19.75 13.49 -9.48
N ASN A 227 -19.84 12.19 -9.83
CA ASN A 227 -21.11 11.52 -10.14
C ASN A 227 -21.15 10.08 -9.61
N PRO A 228 -20.99 9.84 -8.29
CA PRO A 228 -21.14 8.50 -7.76
C PRO A 228 -22.56 7.99 -7.96
N LYS A 229 -22.70 6.74 -8.40
CA LYS A 229 -24.02 6.11 -8.68
C LYS A 229 -24.72 5.66 -7.41
N ILE A 230 -23.95 5.24 -6.42
CA ILE A 230 -24.48 4.68 -5.18
C ILE A 230 -24.68 5.81 -4.16
N LYS A 231 -25.89 5.93 -3.63
CA LYS A 231 -26.26 6.94 -2.64
C LYS A 231 -25.29 6.96 -1.46
N ARG A 232 -24.90 5.80 -0.98
CA ARG A 232 -24.00 5.67 0.16
C ARG A 232 -22.59 6.22 -0.13
N THR A 233 -22.07 6.02 -1.34
CA THR A 233 -20.80 6.61 -1.81
C THR A 233 -20.88 8.13 -1.82
N LYS A 234 -21.98 8.68 -2.35
CA LYS A 234 -22.22 10.13 -2.36
C LYS A 234 -22.27 10.72 -0.95
N GLU A 235 -22.95 10.06 -0.03
CA GLU A 235 -23.02 10.49 1.38
C GLU A 235 -21.66 10.46 2.06
N PHE A 236 -20.85 9.41 1.81
CA PHE A 236 -19.52 9.27 2.38
C PHE A 236 -18.57 10.35 1.86
N LEU A 237 -18.47 10.52 0.54
CA LEU A 237 -17.60 11.52 -0.07
C LEU A 237 -18.04 12.95 0.23
N GLY A 238 -19.36 13.22 0.27
CA GLY A 238 -19.89 14.54 0.63
C GLY A 238 -19.55 14.95 2.06
N LYS A 239 -19.57 14.01 3.02
CA LYS A 239 -19.11 14.28 4.40
C LYS A 239 -17.63 14.61 4.47
N ILE A 240 -16.81 13.94 3.66
CA ILE A 240 -15.37 14.20 3.62
C ILE A 240 -15.08 15.56 3.00
N SER A 241 -15.69 15.90 1.84
CA SER A 241 -15.53 17.21 1.21
C SER A 241 -15.92 18.35 2.14
N SER A 242 -17.00 18.20 2.93
CA SER A 242 -17.39 19.21 3.91
C SER A 242 -16.40 19.39 5.06
N LEU A 243 -15.64 18.36 5.43
CA LEU A 243 -14.61 18.42 6.48
C LEU A 243 -13.31 19.09 6.01
N TYR A 244 -12.97 18.95 4.74
CA TYR A 244 -11.71 19.47 4.17
C TYR A 244 -11.90 20.77 3.39
N GLY A 245 -13.13 21.36 3.35
CA GLY A 245 -13.38 22.64 2.70
C GLY A 245 -13.22 22.64 1.19
N GLU A 246 -13.31 21.48 0.56
CA GLU A 246 -13.26 21.32 -0.89
C GLU A 246 -14.69 21.46 -1.47
N GLU A 247 -15.01 22.62 -2.07
CA GLU A 247 -16.15 22.83 -2.96
C GLU A 247 -15.88 22.30 -4.39
#